data_a7d25fa14f810983ac5689f8a63d6098
#
_entry.id   a7d25fa14f810983ac5689f8a63d6098
#
_cell.length_a   1.000
_cell.length_b   1.000
_cell.length_c   1.000
_cell.angle_alpha   90.00
_cell.angle_beta   90.00
_cell.angle_gamma   90.00
#
_symmetry.space_group_name_H-M   'P 1'
#
loop_
_entity.id
_entity.type
_entity.pdbx_description
1 polymer ?
#
loop_
_entity_poly.entity_id
_entity_poly.type
_entity_poly.pdbx_seq_one_letter_code
_entity_poly.pdbx_strand_id
1 'polypeptide(L)'
;MKSLRRLGLAAGAVLMLSTPLQAADIVIGIRSEPSSIDPYFHNLGPNNAMLGQIFDRLNDWTPKMDKMFGRAAKSWKAINETTWEYKLHKGIKFHDGSDLTADDVIFSYDRAANYTGGNSSFRTYTKGKTLKKIDDYTIHITTEKPYPLMPNDTTTVMIMSSEAKGTGGKNKGISAKDFNNGLAAIGSGPYKFVEWKKGDRIVLEKFAGYKGPIEQPWDKITFKFIKAEPARVAALLAGDVDAIDNVPTSDIERLKTNAKVTLSSGVSNRVIYLHMDQFRDKSPFVTTKDGKPLDKNPLKNPKVRKAISMMINREAIVERVMEGVAIPAGQLLPEGFFGRSKKLSFEKYDPKGAKKLLEEAGWGDGFGLTIHGPNDRYINDAKICEAIGQMLSAQGIPTKVVTMPKNVYFKRASKGAKGLPEFSFVLVGWGSGTGEPSSPLKSLLATHDKSKGMGASNRGRHSDPKVDGLINEALATVDDAKRGKLLAKATELAIGENQGIIPLHYQVNTWATRKGLKFNPRADERTTGHDYIPVK
;
A
#
# COMPACT_ATOMS: atom_id res chain seq x y z
N MET A 1 7.19 25.31 -90.48
CA MET A 1 8.46 25.25 -89.76
C MET A 1 8.11 25.06 -88.29
N LYS A 2 8.47 23.91 -87.70
CA LYS A 2 7.89 23.41 -86.50
C LYS A 2 8.79 23.77 -85.31
N SER A 3 8.27 24.43 -84.25
CA SER A 3 8.91 24.74 -82.99
C SER A 3 8.65 23.60 -82.00
N LEU A 4 9.74 22.93 -81.55
CA LEU A 4 9.69 21.97 -80.40
C LEU A 4 9.72 22.73 -79.11
N ARG A 5 8.66 22.55 -78.27
CA ARG A 5 8.65 22.91 -76.84
C ARG A 5 9.26 21.75 -76.02
N ARG A 6 10.30 22.04 -75.30
CA ARG A 6 10.86 21.12 -74.30
C ARG A 6 10.13 21.37 -72.94
N LEU A 7 9.41 20.34 -72.44
CA LEU A 7 8.90 20.29 -71.08
C LEU A 7 10.06 19.85 -70.16
N GLY A 8 10.44 20.70 -69.22
CA GLY A 8 11.31 20.36 -68.11
C GLY A 8 10.51 19.78 -66.95
N LEU A 9 10.73 18.49 -66.61
CA LEU A 9 10.25 17.90 -65.35
C LEU A 9 11.12 18.42 -64.20
N ALA A 10 10.54 19.23 -63.31
CA ALA A 10 11.16 19.55 -62.03
C ALA A 10 10.78 18.43 -61.04
N ALA A 11 11.73 17.57 -60.69
CA ALA A 11 11.62 16.61 -59.62
C ALA A 11 11.78 17.33 -58.27
N GLY A 12 10.68 17.58 -57.58
CA GLY A 12 10.67 18.11 -56.21
C GLY A 12 11.12 17.02 -55.22
N ALA A 13 12.33 17.11 -54.73
CA ALA A 13 12.78 16.29 -53.62
C ALA A 13 12.05 16.77 -52.33
N VAL A 14 11.09 15.98 -51.85
CA VAL A 14 10.51 16.15 -50.51
C VAL A 14 11.54 15.70 -49.48
N LEU A 15 12.28 16.63 -48.90
CA LEU A 15 13.07 16.40 -47.69
C LEU A 15 12.06 16.15 -46.56
N MET A 16 11.87 14.88 -46.17
CA MET A 16 11.28 14.55 -44.90
C MET A 16 12.26 14.98 -43.81
N LEU A 17 12.02 16.14 -43.21
CA LEU A 17 12.65 16.57 -41.97
C LEU A 17 12.15 15.61 -40.90
N SER A 18 12.94 14.58 -40.59
CA SER A 18 12.80 13.82 -39.36
C SER A 18 13.10 14.78 -38.22
N THR A 19 12.04 15.32 -37.58
CA THR A 19 12.20 16.00 -36.30
C THR A 19 12.86 15.01 -35.36
N PRO A 20 14.01 15.36 -34.72
CA PRO A 20 14.60 14.51 -33.73
C PRO A 20 13.53 14.26 -32.66
N LEU A 21 13.25 13.00 -32.35
CA LEU A 21 12.38 12.61 -31.25
C LEU A 21 13.04 13.21 -29.99
N GLN A 22 12.51 14.35 -29.53
CA GLN A 22 13.03 15.02 -28.36
C GLN A 22 12.88 14.07 -27.17
N ALA A 23 13.98 13.75 -26.50
CA ALA A 23 14.00 12.89 -25.32
C ALA A 23 12.92 13.35 -24.35
N ALA A 24 12.03 12.45 -24.00
CA ALA A 24 10.91 12.79 -23.14
C ALA A 24 11.35 12.60 -21.68
N ASP A 25 11.69 13.68 -21.02
CA ASP A 25 12.07 13.72 -19.60
C ASP A 25 10.86 14.10 -18.73
N ILE A 26 10.82 13.59 -17.49
CA ILE A 26 9.83 14.00 -16.48
C ILE A 26 10.52 14.28 -15.14
N VAL A 27 10.08 15.36 -14.48
CA VAL A 27 10.50 15.73 -13.12
C VAL A 27 9.30 15.60 -12.18
N ILE A 28 9.42 14.76 -11.16
CA ILE A 28 8.33 14.43 -10.23
C ILE A 28 8.72 14.85 -8.81
N GLY A 29 7.94 15.75 -8.22
CA GLY A 29 8.09 16.14 -6.82
C GLY A 29 7.39 15.12 -5.90
N ILE A 30 8.15 14.40 -5.07
CA ILE A 30 7.59 13.40 -4.16
C ILE A 30 7.81 13.76 -2.70
N ARG A 31 6.81 13.39 -1.86
CA ARG A 31 6.83 13.66 -0.41
C ARG A 31 7.95 12.92 0.32
N SER A 32 8.24 11.69 -0.09
CA SER A 32 9.07 10.77 0.69
C SER A 32 10.22 10.20 -0.12
N GLU A 33 11.43 10.40 0.38
CA GLU A 33 12.66 9.77 -0.11
C GLU A 33 12.70 8.28 0.30
N PRO A 34 13.12 7.34 -0.58
CA PRO A 34 13.40 5.97 -0.17
C PRO A 34 14.60 5.93 0.79
N SER A 35 14.63 4.95 1.67
CA SER A 35 15.71 4.82 2.66
C SER A 35 16.95 4.08 2.13
N SER A 36 16.81 3.33 1.04
CA SER A 36 17.86 2.60 0.33
C SER A 36 17.40 2.18 -1.06
N ILE A 37 18.36 1.95 -1.97
CA ILE A 37 18.17 1.27 -3.26
C ILE A 37 18.39 -0.26 -3.15
N ASP A 38 18.86 -0.75 -2.01
CA ASP A 38 18.89 -2.20 -1.77
C ASP A 38 17.45 -2.76 -1.68
N PRO A 39 17.08 -3.74 -2.53
CA PRO A 39 15.72 -4.24 -2.64
C PRO A 39 15.18 -4.90 -1.37
N TYR A 40 16.04 -5.27 -0.42
CA TYR A 40 15.63 -5.92 0.82
C TYR A 40 15.87 -5.10 2.09
N PHE A 41 16.31 -3.84 1.94
CA PHE A 41 16.61 -2.97 3.08
C PHE A 41 15.36 -2.56 3.86
N HIS A 42 14.28 -2.17 3.16
CA HIS A 42 13.09 -1.65 3.82
C HIS A 42 11.82 -1.85 2.99
N ASN A 43 10.86 -2.60 3.52
CA ASN A 43 9.56 -2.79 2.88
C ASN A 43 8.63 -1.62 3.22
N LEU A 44 8.80 -0.50 2.53
CA LEU A 44 7.97 0.70 2.63
C LEU A 44 7.48 1.16 1.26
N GLY A 45 6.34 1.85 1.23
CA GLY A 45 5.75 2.38 0.00
C GLY A 45 6.74 3.15 -0.89
N PRO A 46 7.47 4.17 -0.40
CA PRO A 46 8.45 4.91 -1.19
C PRO A 46 9.59 4.04 -1.73
N ASN A 47 10.11 3.09 -0.93
CA ASN A 47 11.11 2.14 -1.38
C ASN A 47 10.54 1.25 -2.49
N ASN A 48 9.37 0.64 -2.27
CA ASN A 48 8.75 -0.28 -3.23
C ASN A 48 8.37 0.40 -4.55
N ALA A 49 7.96 1.68 -4.51
CA ALA A 49 7.66 2.48 -5.69
C ALA A 49 8.92 2.74 -6.53
N MET A 50 10.01 3.13 -5.89
CA MET A 50 11.30 3.39 -6.55
C MET A 50 11.91 2.12 -7.10
N LEU A 51 12.04 1.10 -6.26
CA LEU A 51 12.73 -0.15 -6.58
C LEU A 51 12.00 -0.99 -7.62
N GLY A 52 10.66 -0.95 -7.67
CA GLY A 52 9.86 -1.66 -8.67
C GLY A 52 10.04 -1.15 -10.10
N GLN A 53 10.73 -0.02 -10.29
CA GLN A 53 11.12 0.51 -11.59
C GLN A 53 12.51 0.01 -12.02
N ILE A 54 13.37 -0.34 -11.04
CA ILE A 54 14.73 -0.82 -11.27
C ILE A 54 14.78 -2.34 -11.33
N PHE A 55 14.06 -3.03 -10.44
CA PHE A 55 14.06 -4.48 -10.30
C PHE A 55 12.71 -5.07 -10.70
N ASP A 56 12.72 -6.16 -11.44
CA ASP A 56 11.54 -6.97 -11.68
C ASP A 56 11.21 -7.87 -10.49
N ARG A 57 10.02 -8.47 -10.56
CA ARG A 57 9.51 -9.50 -9.68
C ARG A 57 8.99 -10.63 -10.53
N LEU A 58 8.58 -11.77 -9.95
CA LEU A 58 7.94 -12.82 -10.75
C LEU A 58 6.64 -12.32 -11.36
N ASN A 59 5.79 -11.69 -10.59
CA ASN A 59 4.51 -11.09 -11.00
C ASN A 59 4.25 -9.79 -10.21
N ASP A 60 3.29 -9.00 -10.65
CA ASP A 60 2.90 -7.76 -9.97
C ASP A 60 1.39 -7.53 -10.09
N TRP A 61 0.87 -6.57 -9.35
CA TRP A 61 -0.51 -6.12 -9.39
C TRP A 61 -0.73 -5.04 -10.46
N THR A 62 -1.88 -5.10 -11.15
CA THR A 62 -2.37 -3.94 -11.89
C THR A 62 -2.50 -2.73 -10.97
N PRO A 63 -2.54 -1.49 -11.49
CA PRO A 63 -2.73 -0.31 -10.66
C PRO A 63 -3.94 -0.38 -9.73
N LYS A 64 -5.03 -1.01 -10.16
CA LYS A 64 -6.26 -1.20 -9.35
C LYS A 64 -6.17 -2.34 -8.35
N MET A 65 -5.12 -3.17 -8.40
CA MET A 65 -4.96 -4.40 -7.61
C MET A 65 -6.12 -5.40 -7.77
N ASP A 66 -6.83 -5.35 -8.87
CA ASP A 66 -7.92 -6.25 -9.21
C ASP A 66 -7.45 -7.52 -9.91
N LYS A 67 -6.24 -7.48 -10.49
CA LYS A 67 -5.64 -8.58 -11.25
C LYS A 67 -4.12 -8.60 -11.09
N MET A 68 -3.54 -9.79 -11.05
CA MET A 68 -2.09 -9.99 -11.18
C MET A 68 -1.70 -10.19 -12.62
N PHE A 69 -0.49 -9.75 -12.97
CA PHE A 69 0.13 -9.98 -14.28
C PHE A 69 1.59 -10.40 -14.10
N GLY A 70 2.12 -11.13 -15.10
CA GLY A 70 3.51 -11.56 -15.07
C GLY A 70 4.48 -10.42 -15.36
N ARG A 71 5.59 -10.40 -14.63
CA ARG A 71 6.76 -9.56 -14.88
C ARG A 71 7.88 -10.41 -15.43
N ALA A 72 8.73 -11.01 -14.58
CA ALA A 72 9.69 -12.01 -15.00
C ALA A 72 9.03 -13.37 -15.30
N ALA A 73 7.95 -13.73 -14.60
CA ALA A 73 7.18 -14.93 -14.86
C ALA A 73 6.19 -14.73 -16.02
N LYS A 74 6.21 -15.66 -16.97
CA LYS A 74 5.22 -15.78 -18.05
C LYS A 74 3.90 -16.36 -17.53
N SER A 75 3.99 -17.31 -16.58
CA SER A 75 2.83 -17.96 -15.99
C SER A 75 3.18 -18.58 -14.63
N TRP A 76 2.16 -18.80 -13.81
CA TRP A 76 2.28 -19.54 -12.56
C TRP A 76 0.99 -20.33 -12.29
N LYS A 77 1.11 -21.46 -11.63
CA LYS A 77 -0.01 -22.29 -11.20
C LYS A 77 0.37 -23.16 -10.02
N ALA A 78 -0.58 -23.49 -9.17
CA ALA A 78 -0.44 -24.58 -8.22
C ALA A 78 -0.45 -25.90 -8.99
N ILE A 79 0.56 -26.74 -8.82
CA ILE A 79 0.60 -28.09 -9.40
C ILE A 79 0.12 -29.15 -8.38
N ASN A 80 0.10 -28.78 -7.11
CA ASN A 80 -0.59 -29.43 -5.99
C ASN A 80 -0.80 -28.41 -4.87
N GLU A 81 -1.36 -28.81 -3.74
CA GLU A 81 -1.69 -27.91 -2.63
C GLU A 81 -0.47 -27.19 -2.02
N THR A 82 0.71 -27.76 -2.13
CA THR A 82 1.95 -27.24 -1.52
C THR A 82 3.00 -26.76 -2.50
N THR A 83 2.82 -26.98 -3.81
CA THR A 83 3.84 -26.64 -4.83
C THR A 83 3.25 -25.78 -5.94
N TRP A 84 3.90 -24.67 -6.20
CA TRP A 84 3.62 -23.76 -7.29
C TRP A 84 4.71 -23.85 -8.35
N GLU A 85 4.33 -23.99 -9.62
CA GLU A 85 5.21 -23.88 -10.79
C GLU A 85 5.18 -22.45 -11.30
N TYR A 86 6.37 -21.87 -11.51
CA TYR A 86 6.57 -20.58 -12.18
C TYR A 86 7.40 -20.80 -13.44
N LYS A 87 6.91 -20.32 -14.57
CA LYS A 87 7.65 -20.31 -15.86
C LYS A 87 8.07 -18.89 -16.18
N LEU A 88 9.36 -18.68 -16.41
CA LEU A 88 9.94 -17.37 -16.73
C LEU A 88 9.82 -17.07 -18.22
N HIS A 89 9.80 -15.78 -18.56
CA HIS A 89 10.03 -15.35 -19.94
C HIS A 89 11.50 -15.59 -20.32
N LYS A 90 11.73 -16.06 -21.53
CA LYS A 90 13.09 -16.19 -22.09
C LYS A 90 13.59 -14.85 -22.61
N GLY A 91 14.89 -14.60 -22.47
CA GLY A 91 15.57 -13.42 -23.03
C GLY A 91 15.31 -12.11 -22.31
N ILE A 92 14.85 -12.15 -21.04
CA ILE A 92 14.90 -10.99 -20.15
C ILE A 92 16.38 -10.70 -19.84
N LYS A 93 16.79 -9.45 -19.96
CA LYS A 93 18.14 -8.99 -19.65
C LYS A 93 18.16 -8.15 -18.38
N PHE A 94 19.20 -8.29 -17.59
CA PHE A 94 19.57 -7.31 -16.59
C PHE A 94 20.16 -6.05 -17.23
N HIS A 95 20.29 -4.98 -16.46
CA HIS A 95 20.80 -3.70 -16.93
C HIS A 95 22.25 -3.74 -17.42
N ASP A 96 23.02 -4.76 -17.04
CA ASP A 96 24.38 -5.04 -17.49
C ASP A 96 24.44 -5.94 -18.74
N GLY A 97 23.29 -6.39 -19.24
CA GLY A 97 23.17 -7.24 -20.43
C GLY A 97 23.17 -8.74 -20.15
N SER A 98 23.43 -9.19 -18.92
CA SER A 98 23.34 -10.61 -18.54
C SER A 98 21.89 -11.12 -18.61
N ASP A 99 21.71 -12.44 -18.77
CA ASP A 99 20.39 -13.07 -18.84
C ASP A 99 19.78 -13.29 -17.44
N LEU A 100 18.47 -13.08 -17.31
CA LEU A 100 17.73 -13.45 -16.12
C LEU A 100 17.26 -14.91 -16.25
N THR A 101 17.64 -15.73 -15.27
CA THR A 101 17.34 -17.16 -15.20
C THR A 101 16.76 -17.57 -13.85
N ALA A 102 16.44 -18.84 -13.70
CA ALA A 102 16.00 -19.44 -12.44
C ALA A 102 17.02 -19.28 -11.30
N ASP A 103 18.31 -19.25 -11.61
CA ASP A 103 19.38 -19.08 -10.61
C ASP A 103 19.30 -17.71 -9.94
N ASP A 104 18.96 -16.65 -10.70
CA ASP A 104 18.81 -15.30 -10.17
C ASP A 104 17.60 -15.19 -9.23
N VAL A 105 16.52 -15.88 -9.55
CA VAL A 105 15.34 -15.94 -8.67
C VAL A 105 15.69 -16.65 -7.37
N ILE A 106 16.34 -17.82 -7.44
CA ILE A 106 16.75 -18.59 -6.25
C ILE A 106 17.71 -17.77 -5.39
N PHE A 107 18.72 -17.15 -6.00
CA PHE A 107 19.66 -16.26 -5.32
C PHE A 107 18.95 -15.10 -4.61
N SER A 108 17.98 -14.48 -5.29
CA SER A 108 17.20 -13.35 -4.74
C SER A 108 16.38 -13.76 -3.54
N TYR A 109 15.72 -14.91 -3.59
CA TYR A 109 14.94 -15.45 -2.49
C TYR A 109 15.81 -15.85 -1.29
N ASP A 110 16.97 -16.48 -1.55
CA ASP A 110 17.94 -16.80 -0.49
C ASP A 110 18.46 -15.54 0.20
N ARG A 111 18.87 -14.53 -0.58
CA ARG A 111 19.30 -13.24 -0.01
C ARG A 111 18.18 -12.58 0.80
N ALA A 112 16.95 -12.54 0.28
CA ALA A 112 15.81 -11.96 0.98
C ALA A 112 15.49 -12.69 2.30
N ALA A 113 15.65 -14.02 2.34
CA ALA A 113 15.45 -14.83 3.53
C ALA A 113 16.50 -14.59 4.61
N ASN A 114 17.75 -14.34 4.21
CA ASN A 114 18.92 -14.28 5.09
C ASN A 114 19.43 -12.85 5.32
N TYR A 115 18.83 -11.82 4.70
CA TYR A 115 19.26 -10.45 4.82
C TYR A 115 19.00 -9.86 6.21
N THR A 116 20.06 -9.42 6.88
CA THR A 116 20.01 -8.87 8.25
C THR A 116 20.32 -7.38 8.33
N GLY A 117 20.78 -6.77 7.22
CA GLY A 117 21.21 -5.38 7.16
C GLY A 117 20.08 -4.34 7.04
N GLY A 118 18.82 -4.75 6.99
CA GLY A 118 17.69 -3.89 6.72
C GLY A 118 16.82 -3.52 7.90
N ASN A 119 15.93 -2.57 7.69
CA ASN A 119 14.94 -2.13 8.66
C ASN A 119 13.63 -2.95 8.63
N SER A 120 13.46 -3.81 7.61
CA SER A 120 12.31 -4.73 7.49
C SER A 120 12.80 -6.10 7.11
N SER A 121 12.12 -7.13 7.62
CA SER A 121 12.43 -8.49 7.23
C SER A 121 11.57 -8.92 6.05
N PHE A 122 12.21 -9.19 4.91
CA PHE A 122 11.58 -9.86 3.76
C PHE A 122 11.40 -11.37 3.98
N ARG A 123 11.96 -11.89 5.07
CA ARG A 123 11.79 -13.28 5.50
C ARG A 123 10.32 -13.70 5.63
N THR A 124 9.42 -12.74 5.89
CA THR A 124 7.97 -12.98 5.91
C THR A 124 7.45 -13.56 4.59
N TYR A 125 8.04 -13.18 3.47
CA TYR A 125 7.63 -13.61 2.13
C TYR A 125 8.42 -14.83 1.61
N THR A 126 9.52 -15.19 2.26
CA THR A 126 10.45 -16.24 1.81
C THR A 126 10.55 -17.41 2.77
N LYS A 127 10.29 -17.21 4.08
CA LYS A 127 10.38 -18.25 5.11
C LYS A 127 9.40 -19.41 4.82
N GLY A 128 9.89 -20.64 4.96
CA GLY A 128 9.09 -21.86 4.75
C GLY A 128 8.80 -22.15 3.27
N LYS A 129 9.53 -21.49 2.37
CA LYS A 129 9.49 -21.74 0.93
C LYS A 129 10.81 -22.35 0.48
N THR A 130 10.73 -23.46 -0.21
CA THR A 130 11.88 -24.10 -0.86
C THR A 130 11.76 -23.89 -2.36
N LEU A 131 12.77 -23.27 -2.96
CA LEU A 131 12.85 -23.06 -4.39
C LEU A 131 13.72 -24.16 -5.04
N LYS A 132 13.20 -24.79 -6.10
CA LYS A 132 13.91 -25.80 -6.89
C LYS A 132 13.96 -25.37 -8.35
N LYS A 133 15.15 -25.26 -8.91
CA LYS A 133 15.35 -25.12 -10.35
C LYS A 133 14.96 -26.42 -11.05
N ILE A 134 14.06 -26.35 -12.01
CA ILE A 134 13.68 -27.48 -12.88
C ILE A 134 14.47 -27.38 -14.19
N ASP A 135 14.52 -26.18 -14.75
CA ASP A 135 15.38 -25.77 -15.86
C ASP A 135 15.68 -24.26 -15.73
N ASP A 136 16.41 -23.68 -16.69
CA ASP A 136 16.81 -22.25 -16.63
C ASP A 136 15.62 -21.28 -16.59
N TYR A 137 14.42 -21.72 -16.96
CA TYR A 137 13.22 -20.87 -17.04
C TYR A 137 12.01 -21.46 -16.31
N THR A 138 12.21 -22.50 -15.49
CA THR A 138 11.15 -23.14 -14.72
C THR A 138 11.58 -23.35 -13.27
N ILE A 139 10.77 -22.87 -12.33
CA ILE A 139 11.03 -22.96 -10.89
C ILE A 139 9.80 -23.55 -10.20
N HIS A 140 10.02 -24.49 -9.29
CA HIS A 140 9.03 -24.92 -8.33
C HIS A 140 9.29 -24.22 -6.98
N ILE A 141 8.24 -23.68 -6.39
CA ILE A 141 8.24 -23.11 -5.03
C ILE A 141 7.33 -23.98 -4.16
N THR A 142 7.91 -24.65 -3.17
CA THR A 142 7.21 -25.61 -2.32
C THR A 142 7.15 -25.10 -0.87
N THR A 143 6.05 -25.40 -0.19
CA THR A 143 5.81 -25.13 1.22
C THR A 143 5.44 -26.43 1.95
N GLU A 144 5.62 -26.48 3.28
CA GLU A 144 5.26 -27.64 4.10
C GLU A 144 3.73 -27.88 4.19
N LYS A 145 2.95 -26.81 4.02
CA LYS A 145 1.48 -26.81 4.12
C LYS A 145 0.88 -26.08 2.93
N PRO A 146 -0.40 -26.31 2.59
CA PRO A 146 -1.10 -25.56 1.55
C PRO A 146 -0.91 -24.06 1.73
N TYR A 147 -0.54 -23.35 0.65
CA TYR A 147 -0.22 -21.93 0.71
C TYR A 147 -0.80 -21.16 -0.50
N PRO A 148 -2.02 -20.64 -0.37
CA PRO A 148 -2.69 -19.93 -1.47
C PRO A 148 -2.09 -18.55 -1.78
N LEU A 149 -1.36 -17.95 -0.83
CA LEU A 149 -0.78 -16.62 -0.99
C LEU A 149 0.57 -16.60 -1.71
N MET A 150 0.98 -17.70 -2.33
CA MET A 150 2.25 -17.74 -3.07
C MET A 150 2.32 -16.65 -4.15
N PRO A 151 1.31 -16.47 -5.02
CA PRO A 151 1.33 -15.39 -6.02
C PRO A 151 1.36 -13.99 -5.40
N ASN A 152 0.76 -13.79 -4.23
CA ASN A 152 0.79 -12.52 -3.52
C ASN A 152 2.19 -12.20 -2.99
N ASP A 153 2.87 -13.18 -2.38
CA ASP A 153 4.21 -13.00 -1.84
C ASP A 153 5.25 -12.70 -2.92
N THR A 154 5.11 -13.35 -4.09
CA THR A 154 6.02 -13.15 -5.22
C THR A 154 5.92 -11.77 -5.85
N THR A 155 4.86 -11.00 -5.59
CA THR A 155 4.79 -9.57 -5.95
C THR A 155 5.67 -8.68 -5.08
N THR A 156 6.26 -9.21 -4.01
CA THR A 156 7.04 -8.41 -3.05
C THR A 156 8.54 -8.65 -3.18
N VAL A 157 8.95 -9.86 -3.54
CA VAL A 157 10.38 -10.20 -3.67
C VAL A 157 10.90 -9.76 -5.04
N MET A 158 11.82 -8.81 -5.04
CA MET A 158 12.46 -8.29 -6.24
C MET A 158 13.61 -9.20 -6.68
N ILE A 159 13.80 -9.35 -7.99
CA ILE A 159 14.85 -10.20 -8.55
C ILE A 159 16.07 -9.33 -8.85
N MET A 160 17.22 -9.73 -8.34
CA MET A 160 18.51 -9.13 -8.62
C MET A 160 19.43 -10.15 -9.31
N SER A 161 20.39 -9.68 -10.07
CA SER A 161 21.38 -10.54 -10.73
C SER A 161 22.21 -11.31 -9.70
N SER A 162 22.32 -12.62 -9.89
CA SER A 162 23.24 -13.47 -9.14
C SER A 162 24.70 -13.15 -9.44
N GLU A 163 24.98 -12.40 -10.52
CA GLU A 163 26.28 -11.91 -10.95
C GLU A 163 26.61 -10.51 -10.38
N ALA A 164 25.69 -9.89 -9.63
CA ALA A 164 25.88 -8.54 -9.06
C ALA A 164 27.17 -8.48 -8.24
N LYS A 165 27.90 -7.37 -8.41
CA LYS A 165 29.19 -7.13 -7.73
C LYS A 165 28.97 -6.12 -6.61
N GLY A 166 29.55 -6.40 -5.44
CA GLY A 166 29.73 -5.43 -4.37
C GLY A 166 31.20 -5.14 -4.14
N THR A 167 31.51 -4.30 -3.18
CA THR A 167 32.88 -4.00 -2.75
C THR A 167 33.64 -5.25 -2.29
N GLY A 168 32.93 -6.31 -1.85
CA GLY A 168 33.48 -7.61 -1.48
C GLY A 168 33.65 -8.60 -2.64
N GLY A 169 33.37 -8.19 -3.89
CA GLY A 169 33.42 -9.04 -5.09
C GLY A 169 32.06 -9.59 -5.51
N LYS A 170 32.07 -10.50 -6.50
CA LYS A 170 30.88 -11.14 -7.06
C LYS A 170 30.16 -11.94 -5.95
N ASN A 171 28.88 -11.70 -5.76
CA ASN A 171 27.97 -12.42 -4.83
C ASN A 171 28.40 -12.44 -3.35
N LYS A 172 29.44 -11.70 -2.97
CA LYS A 172 29.94 -11.67 -1.61
C LYS A 172 29.93 -10.24 -1.05
N GLY A 173 29.39 -10.08 0.16
CA GLY A 173 29.45 -8.81 0.88
C GLY A 173 28.73 -7.65 0.22
N ILE A 174 27.72 -7.90 -0.65
CA ILE A 174 26.92 -6.84 -1.27
C ILE A 174 26.13 -6.11 -0.18
N SER A 175 26.50 -4.88 0.08
CA SER A 175 25.89 -4.03 1.12
C SER A 175 24.88 -3.05 0.53
N ALA A 176 24.03 -2.47 1.41
CA ALA A 176 23.14 -1.38 1.00
C ALA A 176 23.90 -0.17 0.41
N LYS A 177 25.16 0.05 0.80
CA LYS A 177 26.02 1.09 0.23
C LYS A 177 26.32 0.83 -1.25
N ASP A 178 26.57 -0.43 -1.62
CA ASP A 178 26.86 -0.82 -3.01
C ASP A 178 25.64 -0.61 -3.93
N PHE A 179 24.43 -0.80 -3.40
CA PHE A 179 23.21 -0.43 -4.11
C PHE A 179 23.05 1.09 -4.21
N ASN A 180 23.23 1.79 -3.11
CA ASN A 180 22.97 3.23 -3.03
C ASN A 180 23.93 4.06 -3.91
N ASN A 181 25.13 3.56 -4.20
CA ASN A 181 26.09 4.20 -5.11
C ASN A 181 26.01 3.68 -6.56
N GLY A 182 25.08 2.77 -6.85
CA GLY A 182 24.83 2.24 -8.18
C GLY A 182 25.61 0.95 -8.54
N LEU A 183 26.64 0.59 -7.78
CA LEU A 183 27.49 -0.57 -8.11
C LEU A 183 26.71 -1.88 -8.22
N ALA A 184 25.75 -2.10 -7.30
CA ALA A 184 24.90 -3.29 -7.26
C ALA A 184 23.45 -3.02 -7.69
N ALA A 185 23.09 -1.79 -8.11
CA ALA A 185 21.75 -1.44 -8.54
C ALA A 185 21.42 -1.95 -9.95
N ILE A 186 21.75 -3.20 -10.23
CA ILE A 186 21.59 -3.89 -11.51
C ILE A 186 20.32 -4.75 -11.42
N GLY A 187 19.22 -4.22 -11.96
CA GLY A 187 17.94 -4.92 -12.06
C GLY A 187 17.61 -5.29 -13.49
N SER A 188 16.43 -5.86 -13.70
CA SER A 188 15.84 -6.15 -15.01
C SER A 188 14.59 -5.32 -15.30
N GLY A 189 14.31 -4.31 -14.45
CA GLY A 189 13.15 -3.44 -14.56
C GLY A 189 13.24 -2.45 -15.73
N PRO A 190 12.14 -1.68 -15.97
CA PRO A 190 12.04 -0.77 -17.11
C PRO A 190 13.03 0.39 -17.10
N TYR A 191 13.58 0.74 -15.95
CA TYR A 191 14.51 1.86 -15.81
C TYR A 191 15.76 1.48 -15.04
N LYS A 192 16.91 2.05 -15.46
CA LYS A 192 18.20 1.91 -14.79
C LYS A 192 18.38 3.00 -13.76
N PHE A 193 19.01 2.67 -12.65
CA PHE A 193 19.49 3.64 -11.67
C PHE A 193 20.68 4.42 -12.25
N VAL A 194 20.63 5.76 -12.12
CA VAL A 194 21.71 6.66 -12.57
C VAL A 194 22.41 7.30 -11.36
N GLU A 195 21.66 8.03 -10.52
CA GLU A 195 22.23 8.68 -9.35
C GLU A 195 21.22 8.81 -8.21
N TRP A 196 21.73 8.90 -7.00
CA TRP A 196 21.00 9.34 -5.83
C TRP A 196 21.76 10.41 -5.06
N LYS A 197 21.28 11.65 -5.13
CA LYS A 197 21.73 12.75 -4.29
C LYS A 197 20.78 12.86 -3.10
N LYS A 198 21.25 12.37 -1.95
CA LYS A 198 20.43 12.31 -0.72
C LYS A 198 19.84 13.65 -0.33
N GLY A 199 18.55 13.66 -0.01
CA GLY A 199 17.79 14.84 0.36
C GLY A 199 17.40 15.75 -0.82
N ASP A 200 17.89 15.47 -2.04
CA ASP A 200 17.63 16.25 -3.25
C ASP A 200 16.83 15.42 -4.27
N ARG A 201 17.45 14.40 -4.88
CA ARG A 201 16.83 13.68 -5.99
C ARG A 201 17.37 12.26 -6.19
N ILE A 202 16.59 11.46 -6.93
CA ILE A 202 17.02 10.24 -7.63
C ILE A 202 16.73 10.40 -9.11
N VAL A 203 17.66 9.92 -9.96
CA VAL A 203 17.53 9.91 -11.42
C VAL A 203 17.53 8.47 -11.93
N LEU A 204 16.58 8.16 -12.78
CA LEU A 204 16.47 6.91 -13.52
C LEU A 204 16.50 7.20 -15.01
N GLU A 205 17.07 6.30 -15.81
CA GLU A 205 17.05 6.33 -17.27
C GLU A 205 16.36 5.10 -17.85
N LYS A 206 15.77 5.24 -19.02
CA LYS A 206 15.10 4.18 -19.76
C LYS A 206 16.08 3.02 -20.06
N PHE A 207 15.64 1.80 -19.81
CA PHE A 207 16.35 0.62 -20.23
C PHE A 207 15.84 0.15 -21.59
N ALA A 208 16.57 0.46 -22.67
CA ALA A 208 16.18 0.08 -24.03
C ALA A 208 16.07 -1.45 -24.24
N GLY A 209 16.76 -2.25 -23.40
CA GLY A 209 16.71 -3.70 -23.42
C GLY A 209 15.50 -4.31 -22.68
N TYR A 210 14.64 -3.50 -22.06
CA TYR A 210 13.48 -3.98 -21.34
C TYR A 210 12.46 -4.66 -22.28
N LYS A 211 12.07 -5.89 -21.93
CA LYS A 211 11.11 -6.71 -22.69
C LYS A 211 9.85 -7.07 -21.88
N GLY A 212 9.70 -6.47 -20.70
CA GLY A 212 8.54 -6.70 -19.84
C GLY A 212 7.31 -5.89 -20.25
N PRO A 213 6.21 -6.04 -19.52
CA PRO A 213 4.90 -5.48 -19.87
C PRO A 213 4.72 -4.00 -19.47
N ILE A 214 5.70 -3.37 -18.80
CA ILE A 214 5.60 -1.98 -18.36
C ILE A 214 5.99 -1.03 -19.49
N GLU A 215 5.13 -0.11 -19.83
CA GLU A 215 5.43 0.95 -20.79
C GLU A 215 6.48 1.91 -20.22
N GLN A 216 7.33 2.44 -21.10
CA GLN A 216 8.42 3.35 -20.77
C GLN A 216 8.20 4.68 -21.48
N PRO A 217 7.26 5.54 -21.03
CA PRO A 217 6.93 6.80 -21.72
C PRO A 217 8.04 7.85 -21.62
N TRP A 218 9.01 7.68 -20.72
CA TRP A 218 10.06 8.66 -20.42
C TRP A 218 11.44 8.11 -20.69
N ASP A 219 12.33 8.92 -21.27
CA ASP A 219 13.73 8.54 -21.45
C ASP A 219 14.51 8.74 -20.14
N LYS A 220 14.13 9.79 -19.36
CA LYS A 220 14.69 10.04 -18.03
C LYS A 220 13.60 10.45 -17.04
N ILE A 221 13.68 9.92 -15.82
CA ILE A 221 12.80 10.27 -14.70
C ILE A 221 13.64 10.83 -13.57
N THR A 222 13.31 12.06 -13.14
CA THR A 222 13.92 12.69 -11.97
C THR A 222 12.89 12.81 -10.85
N PHE A 223 13.12 12.12 -9.72
CA PHE A 223 12.34 12.27 -8.51
C PHE A 223 13.00 13.30 -7.59
N LYS A 224 12.38 14.47 -7.40
CA LYS A 224 12.79 15.49 -6.43
C LYS A 224 12.09 15.29 -5.09
N PHE A 225 12.83 15.38 -3.97
CA PHE A 225 12.27 15.21 -2.62
C PHE A 225 11.79 16.53 -2.06
N ILE A 226 10.47 16.76 -2.09
CA ILE A 226 9.83 18.00 -1.60
C ILE A 226 8.86 17.61 -0.47
N LYS A 227 9.35 17.58 0.78
CA LYS A 227 8.60 17.08 1.94
C LYS A 227 7.44 18.00 2.33
N ALA A 228 7.64 19.32 2.30
CA ALA A 228 6.62 20.29 2.68
C ALA A 228 5.53 20.36 1.62
N GLU A 229 4.28 20.19 2.03
CA GLU A 229 3.12 20.18 1.15
C GLU A 229 2.95 21.48 0.36
N PRO A 230 3.00 22.67 0.98
CA PRO A 230 2.88 23.93 0.24
C PRO A 230 4.02 24.14 -0.78
N ALA A 231 5.25 23.74 -0.44
CA ALA A 231 6.39 23.86 -1.35
C ALA A 231 6.24 22.91 -2.55
N ARG A 232 5.69 21.72 -2.35
CA ARG A 232 5.46 20.75 -3.42
C ARG A 232 4.41 21.26 -4.41
N VAL A 233 3.31 21.83 -3.91
CA VAL A 233 2.29 22.46 -4.75
C VAL A 233 2.84 23.70 -5.48
N ALA A 234 3.63 24.54 -4.80
CA ALA A 234 4.25 25.71 -5.41
C ALA A 234 5.21 25.32 -6.55
N ALA A 235 6.03 24.28 -6.37
CA ALA A 235 6.94 23.78 -7.40
C ALA A 235 6.21 23.30 -8.67
N LEU A 236 5.05 22.65 -8.53
CA LEU A 236 4.21 22.28 -9.68
C LEU A 236 3.67 23.52 -10.40
N LEU A 237 3.17 24.50 -9.65
CA LEU A 237 2.57 25.70 -10.23
C LEU A 237 3.62 26.61 -10.90
N ALA A 238 4.84 26.62 -10.39
CA ALA A 238 5.98 27.34 -10.97
C ALA A 238 6.57 26.64 -12.20
N GLY A 239 6.31 25.33 -12.38
CA GLY A 239 6.91 24.52 -13.44
C GLY A 239 8.28 23.94 -13.10
N ASP A 240 8.70 23.98 -11.82
CA ASP A 240 9.96 23.37 -11.34
C ASP A 240 9.89 21.83 -11.34
N VAL A 241 8.67 21.29 -11.33
CA VAL A 241 8.34 19.88 -11.49
C VAL A 241 7.13 19.72 -12.41
N ASP A 242 7.07 18.61 -13.15
CA ASP A 242 5.97 18.28 -14.06
C ASP A 242 4.79 17.63 -13.34
N ALA A 243 5.07 17.03 -12.19
CA ALA A 243 4.08 16.26 -11.43
C ALA A 243 4.41 16.24 -9.93
N ILE A 244 3.39 16.03 -9.11
CA ILE A 244 3.52 15.82 -7.67
C ILE A 244 2.65 14.67 -7.18
N ASP A 245 3.10 13.99 -6.12
CA ASP A 245 2.30 13.06 -5.33
C ASP A 245 1.66 13.75 -4.12
N ASN A 246 0.73 13.05 -3.47
CA ASN A 246 0.15 13.45 -2.18
C ASN A 246 -0.30 14.92 -2.16
N VAL A 247 -1.20 15.29 -3.06
CA VAL A 247 -1.82 16.62 -3.09
C VAL A 247 -2.59 16.84 -1.79
N PRO A 248 -2.35 17.94 -1.04
CA PRO A 248 -3.12 18.24 0.17
C PRO A 248 -4.60 18.42 -0.16
N THR A 249 -5.50 17.92 0.70
CA THR A 249 -6.94 18.04 0.48
C THR A 249 -7.38 19.49 0.34
N SER A 250 -6.80 20.40 1.14
CA SER A 250 -7.06 21.85 1.10
C SER A 250 -6.71 22.53 -0.24
N ASP A 251 -5.87 21.92 -1.06
CA ASP A 251 -5.46 22.48 -2.35
C ASP A 251 -6.25 21.92 -3.54
N ILE A 252 -7.03 20.85 -3.34
CA ILE A 252 -7.68 20.12 -4.42
C ILE A 252 -8.64 21.01 -5.21
N GLU A 253 -9.54 21.73 -4.55
CA GLU A 253 -10.51 22.59 -5.25
C GLU A 253 -9.81 23.73 -6.02
N ARG A 254 -8.77 24.32 -5.44
CA ARG A 254 -7.96 25.35 -6.12
C ARG A 254 -7.23 24.79 -7.35
N LEU A 255 -6.66 23.60 -7.24
CA LEU A 255 -5.94 22.96 -8.35
C LEU A 255 -6.88 22.43 -9.43
N LYS A 256 -8.08 21.98 -9.07
CA LYS A 256 -9.11 21.49 -9.98
C LYS A 256 -9.59 22.57 -10.95
N THR A 257 -9.63 23.82 -10.49
CA THR A 257 -10.01 24.98 -11.33
C THR A 257 -8.82 25.59 -12.08
N ASN A 258 -7.60 25.14 -11.86
CA ASN A 258 -6.41 25.67 -12.53
C ASN A 258 -6.23 25.05 -13.92
N ALA A 259 -6.34 25.88 -14.97
CA ALA A 259 -6.25 25.44 -16.36
C ALA A 259 -4.89 24.81 -16.75
N LYS A 260 -3.82 25.04 -15.95
CA LYS A 260 -2.48 24.49 -16.18
C LYS A 260 -2.23 23.15 -15.51
N VAL A 261 -3.18 22.66 -14.71
CA VAL A 261 -3.03 21.46 -13.88
C VAL A 261 -4.05 20.39 -14.26
N THR A 262 -3.66 19.12 -14.13
CA THR A 262 -4.56 17.97 -14.21
C THR A 262 -4.46 17.21 -12.90
N LEU A 263 -5.60 16.91 -12.25
CA LEU A 263 -5.68 16.04 -11.09
C LEU A 263 -6.02 14.62 -11.48
N SER A 264 -5.41 13.65 -10.82
CA SER A 264 -5.72 12.23 -10.92
C SER A 264 -5.91 11.68 -9.52
N SER A 265 -7.07 11.08 -9.24
CA SER A 265 -7.38 10.52 -7.92
C SER A 265 -7.74 9.05 -8.03
N GLY A 266 -7.36 8.26 -7.02
CA GLY A 266 -7.66 6.84 -6.97
C GLY A 266 -7.89 6.33 -5.56
N VAL A 267 -8.83 5.38 -5.45
CA VAL A 267 -9.15 4.72 -4.18
C VAL A 267 -8.00 3.80 -3.80
N SER A 268 -7.51 3.96 -2.58
CA SER A 268 -6.48 3.09 -2.01
C SER A 268 -7.09 1.80 -1.43
N ASN A 269 -6.29 0.75 -1.37
CA ASN A 269 -6.61 -0.46 -0.60
C ASN A 269 -6.51 -0.24 0.92
N ARG A 270 -6.32 1.01 1.36
CA ARG A 270 -6.21 1.38 2.77
C ARG A 270 -7.55 1.76 3.35
N VAL A 271 -7.93 1.05 4.43
CA VAL A 271 -9.03 1.45 5.30
C VAL A 271 -8.47 2.20 6.51
N ILE A 272 -9.09 3.32 6.85
CA ILE A 272 -8.92 4.00 8.14
C ILE A 272 -10.04 3.51 9.06
N TYR A 273 -9.67 3.12 10.29
CA TYR A 273 -10.57 2.47 11.22
C TYR A 273 -10.21 2.77 12.67
N LEU A 274 -11.16 2.47 13.57
CA LEU A 274 -10.95 2.55 15.00
C LEU A 274 -10.78 1.16 15.59
N HIS A 275 -9.83 1.03 16.50
CA HIS A 275 -9.63 -0.16 17.33
C HIS A 275 -9.99 0.17 18.78
N MET A 276 -10.62 -0.76 19.48
CA MET A 276 -11.08 -0.60 20.86
C MET A 276 -10.51 -1.70 21.75
N ASP A 277 -10.23 -1.39 22.99
CA ASP A 277 -9.78 -2.35 24.01
C ASP A 277 -10.90 -3.33 24.37
N GLN A 278 -10.79 -4.57 23.93
CA GLN A 278 -11.79 -5.63 24.11
C GLN A 278 -11.36 -6.70 25.11
N PHE A 279 -10.20 -6.54 25.78
CA PHE A 279 -9.64 -7.60 26.60
C PHE A 279 -9.49 -7.25 28.09
N ARG A 280 -9.21 -6.00 28.43
CA ARG A 280 -9.06 -5.59 29.84
C ARG A 280 -10.43 -5.45 30.51
N ASP A 281 -10.52 -5.85 31.77
CA ASP A 281 -11.71 -5.57 32.58
C ASP A 281 -11.77 -4.11 33.00
N LYS A 282 -10.61 -3.50 33.30
CA LYS A 282 -10.42 -2.06 33.53
C LYS A 282 -9.56 -1.48 32.41
N SER A 283 -10.14 -0.63 31.58
CA SER A 283 -9.44 -0.02 30.46
C SER A 283 -8.87 1.35 30.85
N PRO A 284 -7.57 1.64 30.57
CA PRO A 284 -6.88 2.77 31.22
C PRO A 284 -7.40 4.16 30.81
N PHE A 285 -8.01 4.30 29.64
CA PHE A 285 -8.52 5.58 29.11
C PHE A 285 -10.03 5.58 28.93
N VAL A 286 -10.72 4.78 29.74
CA VAL A 286 -12.17 4.75 29.87
C VAL A 286 -12.53 5.18 31.28
N THR A 287 -13.41 6.16 31.42
CA THR A 287 -13.71 6.81 32.69
C THR A 287 -15.23 6.96 32.87
N THR A 288 -15.65 7.34 34.05
CA THR A 288 -16.96 7.93 34.25
C THR A 288 -17.03 9.27 33.48
N LYS A 289 -18.21 9.88 33.34
CA LYS A 289 -18.35 11.18 32.67
C LYS A 289 -17.58 12.31 33.37
N ASP A 290 -17.45 12.23 34.69
CA ASP A 290 -16.68 13.17 35.51
C ASP A 290 -15.17 12.86 35.56
N GLY A 291 -14.73 11.86 34.79
CA GLY A 291 -13.30 11.58 34.59
C GLY A 291 -12.66 10.60 35.57
N LYS A 292 -13.42 9.98 36.46
CA LYS A 292 -12.89 8.96 37.39
C LYS A 292 -12.71 7.60 36.68
N PRO A 293 -11.76 6.78 37.10
CA PRO A 293 -11.60 5.42 36.54
C PRO A 293 -12.87 4.59 36.64
N LEU A 294 -13.17 3.80 35.60
CA LEU A 294 -14.25 2.82 35.62
C LEU A 294 -13.74 1.44 36.03
N ASP A 295 -14.53 0.72 36.82
CA ASP A 295 -14.23 -0.65 37.22
C ASP A 295 -14.58 -1.70 36.14
N LYS A 296 -15.42 -1.32 35.19
CA LYS A 296 -15.82 -2.17 34.06
C LYS A 296 -15.50 -1.49 32.73
N ASN A 297 -15.03 -2.26 31.77
CA ASN A 297 -14.73 -1.78 30.43
C ASN A 297 -15.96 -1.96 29.52
N PRO A 298 -16.68 -0.88 29.15
CA PRO A 298 -17.83 -0.93 28.25
C PRO A 298 -17.47 -1.44 26.85
N LEU A 299 -16.22 -1.22 26.41
CA LEU A 299 -15.76 -1.58 25.06
C LEU A 299 -15.67 -3.10 24.84
N LYS A 300 -15.75 -3.92 25.90
CA LYS A 300 -15.87 -5.40 25.78
C LYS A 300 -17.23 -5.81 25.20
N ASN A 301 -18.27 -5.01 25.39
CA ASN A 301 -19.61 -5.32 24.89
C ASN A 301 -19.76 -4.93 23.41
N PRO A 302 -20.09 -5.87 22.49
CA PRO A 302 -20.27 -5.56 21.06
C PRO A 302 -21.40 -4.56 20.80
N LYS A 303 -22.49 -4.52 21.62
CA LYS A 303 -23.54 -3.51 21.49
C LYS A 303 -23.00 -2.10 21.73
N VAL A 304 -22.11 -1.91 22.71
CA VAL A 304 -21.46 -0.62 22.97
C VAL A 304 -20.58 -0.22 21.78
N ARG A 305 -19.80 -1.13 21.23
CA ARG A 305 -18.98 -0.83 20.06
C ARG A 305 -19.82 -0.49 18.83
N LYS A 306 -20.96 -1.19 18.66
CA LYS A 306 -21.95 -0.89 17.62
C LYS A 306 -22.55 0.51 17.81
N ALA A 307 -22.94 0.86 19.05
CA ALA A 307 -23.46 2.18 19.38
C ALA A 307 -22.45 3.29 19.05
N ILE A 308 -21.17 3.12 19.43
CA ILE A 308 -20.08 4.05 19.06
C ILE A 308 -19.99 4.17 17.53
N SER A 309 -20.09 3.07 16.79
CA SER A 309 -20.07 3.09 15.32
C SER A 309 -21.22 3.89 14.72
N MET A 310 -22.45 3.76 15.27
CA MET A 310 -23.64 4.46 14.82
C MET A 310 -23.62 5.95 15.18
N MET A 311 -22.85 6.35 16.20
CA MET A 311 -22.64 7.76 16.58
C MET A 311 -21.68 8.50 15.65
N ILE A 312 -20.93 7.82 14.80
CA ILE A 312 -19.95 8.43 13.92
C ILE A 312 -20.56 8.65 12.53
N ASN A 313 -20.72 9.91 12.15
CA ASN A 313 -21.19 10.31 10.82
C ASN A 313 -20.03 10.25 9.81
N ARG A 314 -19.90 9.10 9.13
CA ARG A 314 -18.84 8.87 8.14
C ARG A 314 -18.95 9.78 6.92
N GLU A 315 -20.17 10.09 6.50
CA GLU A 315 -20.44 10.97 5.36
C GLU A 315 -19.98 12.40 5.67
N ALA A 316 -20.27 12.88 6.89
CA ALA A 316 -19.79 14.19 7.35
C ALA A 316 -18.25 14.23 7.49
N ILE A 317 -17.60 13.13 7.92
CA ILE A 317 -16.13 13.05 7.93
C ILE A 317 -15.60 13.14 6.50
N VAL A 318 -16.17 12.40 5.55
CA VAL A 318 -15.74 12.44 4.15
C VAL A 318 -15.93 13.82 3.55
N GLU A 319 -17.09 14.44 3.77
CA GLU A 319 -17.41 15.75 3.18
C GLU A 319 -16.59 16.88 3.78
N ARG A 320 -16.52 16.98 5.13
CA ARG A 320 -16.01 18.17 5.83
C ARG A 320 -14.58 18.04 6.32
N VAL A 321 -14.14 16.82 6.66
CA VAL A 321 -12.77 16.58 7.15
C VAL A 321 -11.85 16.18 6.01
N MET A 322 -12.36 15.34 5.08
CA MET A 322 -11.60 14.82 3.94
C MET A 322 -11.87 15.61 2.65
N GLU A 323 -12.70 16.65 2.70
CA GLU A 323 -13.02 17.53 1.56
C GLU A 323 -13.49 16.74 0.31
N GLY A 324 -14.30 15.70 0.54
CA GLY A 324 -14.80 14.79 -0.49
C GLY A 324 -13.79 13.75 -1.00
N VAL A 325 -12.55 13.75 -0.47
CA VAL A 325 -11.46 12.89 -0.95
C VAL A 325 -11.30 11.66 -0.06
N ALA A 326 -12.37 10.91 0.09
CA ALA A 326 -12.43 9.62 0.76
C ALA A 326 -13.73 8.91 0.39
N ILE A 327 -13.88 7.63 0.72
CA ILE A 327 -15.10 6.85 0.54
C ILE A 327 -15.48 6.21 1.86
N PRO A 328 -16.74 6.37 2.37
CA PRO A 328 -17.17 5.71 3.60
C PRO A 328 -16.95 4.20 3.56
N ALA A 329 -16.42 3.62 4.63
CA ALA A 329 -16.05 2.21 4.70
C ALA A 329 -16.87 1.44 5.73
N GLY A 330 -17.28 0.21 5.36
CA GLY A 330 -17.96 -0.73 6.24
C GLY A 330 -17.19 -2.05 6.44
N GLN A 331 -16.06 -2.22 5.75
CA GLN A 331 -15.24 -3.42 5.83
C GLN A 331 -13.77 -3.14 5.46
N LEU A 332 -12.94 -4.18 5.35
CA LEU A 332 -11.48 -4.07 5.23
C LEU A 332 -10.99 -3.53 3.90
N LEU A 333 -11.71 -3.77 2.81
CA LEU A 333 -11.29 -3.40 1.45
C LEU A 333 -12.43 -2.74 0.68
N PRO A 334 -12.11 -1.81 -0.25
CA PRO A 334 -13.10 -1.18 -1.12
C PRO A 334 -13.70 -2.17 -2.14
N GLU A 335 -14.62 -1.68 -2.95
CA GLU A 335 -15.24 -2.46 -4.01
C GLU A 335 -14.23 -2.89 -5.09
N GLY A 336 -14.46 -4.07 -5.70
CA GLY A 336 -13.59 -4.65 -6.72
C GLY A 336 -12.50 -5.58 -6.19
N PHE A 337 -12.22 -5.59 -4.88
CA PHE A 337 -11.20 -6.47 -4.31
C PHE A 337 -11.71 -7.88 -4.05
N PHE A 338 -10.84 -8.87 -4.27
CA PHE A 338 -11.11 -10.29 -4.03
C PHE A 338 -11.49 -10.56 -2.56
N GLY A 339 -12.43 -11.49 -2.34
CA GLY A 339 -12.82 -11.95 -1.00
C GLY A 339 -13.59 -10.93 -0.15
N ARG A 340 -14.00 -9.80 -0.74
CA ARG A 340 -14.85 -8.81 -0.09
C ARG A 340 -16.28 -9.35 0.10
N SER A 341 -16.90 -9.07 1.26
CA SER A 341 -18.31 -9.37 1.46
C SER A 341 -19.23 -8.43 0.66
N LYS A 342 -20.27 -9.01 0.06
CA LYS A 342 -21.35 -8.25 -0.60
C LYS A 342 -22.44 -7.80 0.38
N LYS A 343 -22.43 -8.29 1.62
CA LYS A 343 -23.46 -8.01 2.63
C LYS A 343 -23.12 -6.81 3.53
N LEU A 344 -21.82 -6.46 3.64
CA LEU A 344 -21.40 -5.38 4.51
C LEU A 344 -21.37 -4.05 3.75
N SER A 345 -22.08 -3.08 4.30
CA SER A 345 -22.01 -1.67 3.98
C SER A 345 -21.46 -0.88 5.17
N PHE A 346 -21.17 0.40 4.99
CA PHE A 346 -20.80 1.25 6.12
C PHE A 346 -22.00 1.50 7.03
N GLU A 347 -21.71 1.67 8.33
CA GLU A 347 -22.72 1.95 9.34
C GLU A 347 -23.34 3.32 9.14
N LYS A 348 -24.65 3.39 9.04
CA LYS A 348 -25.39 4.65 8.95
C LYS A 348 -25.33 5.41 10.28
N TYR A 349 -25.28 6.72 10.20
CA TYR A 349 -25.37 7.59 11.34
C TYR A 349 -26.78 7.54 11.94
N ASP A 350 -26.89 6.96 13.14
CA ASP A 350 -28.16 6.84 13.88
C ASP A 350 -27.93 7.03 15.39
N PRO A 351 -27.85 8.26 15.87
CA PRO A 351 -27.64 8.54 17.29
C PRO A 351 -28.79 8.07 18.19
N LYS A 352 -30.02 8.00 17.67
CA LYS A 352 -31.16 7.50 18.46
C LYS A 352 -31.08 6.00 18.70
N GLY A 353 -30.79 5.25 17.65
CA GLY A 353 -30.54 3.79 17.74
C GLY A 353 -29.32 3.49 18.60
N ALA A 354 -28.26 4.29 18.48
CA ALA A 354 -27.06 4.15 19.30
C ALA A 354 -27.36 4.31 20.81
N LYS A 355 -28.14 5.34 21.17
CA LYS A 355 -28.56 5.56 22.58
C LYS A 355 -29.31 4.35 23.12
N LYS A 356 -30.28 3.82 22.36
CA LYS A 356 -31.02 2.61 22.73
C LYS A 356 -30.11 1.41 22.97
N LEU A 357 -29.11 1.20 22.10
CA LEU A 357 -28.12 0.12 22.28
C LEU A 357 -27.26 0.31 23.52
N LEU A 358 -26.91 1.55 23.89
CA LEU A 358 -26.20 1.82 25.14
C LEU A 358 -27.07 1.51 26.34
N GLU A 359 -28.35 1.89 26.32
CA GLU A 359 -29.34 1.59 27.38
C GLU A 359 -29.48 0.06 27.56
N GLU A 360 -29.67 -0.70 26.45
CA GLU A 360 -29.73 -2.17 26.46
C GLU A 360 -28.43 -2.82 26.96
N ALA A 361 -27.31 -2.18 26.78
CA ALA A 361 -26.00 -2.64 27.24
C ALA A 361 -25.70 -2.25 28.71
N GLY A 362 -26.59 -1.51 29.38
CA GLY A 362 -26.41 -1.00 30.74
C GLY A 362 -25.48 0.23 30.83
N TRP A 363 -25.36 0.99 29.73
CA TRP A 363 -24.50 2.18 29.61
C TRP A 363 -25.27 3.39 29.09
N GLY A 364 -26.59 3.46 29.37
CA GLY A 364 -27.46 4.56 28.93
C GLY A 364 -27.01 5.93 29.42
N ASP A 365 -26.43 6.02 30.63
CA ASP A 365 -25.85 7.25 31.18
C ASP A 365 -24.56 7.68 30.46
N GLY A 366 -23.98 6.83 29.64
CA GLY A 366 -22.71 7.05 28.95
C GLY A 366 -21.48 6.87 29.86
N PHE A 367 -20.31 7.19 29.31
CA PHE A 367 -18.99 7.06 29.95
C PHE A 367 -18.01 8.02 29.27
N GLY A 368 -16.87 8.31 29.94
CA GLY A 368 -15.79 9.10 29.33
C GLY A 368 -14.83 8.23 28.53
N LEU A 369 -14.26 8.78 27.46
CA LEU A 369 -13.36 8.08 26.56
C LEU A 369 -12.19 8.98 26.14
N THR A 370 -11.05 8.39 25.78
CA THR A 370 -9.97 9.12 25.10
C THR A 370 -9.65 8.45 23.79
N ILE A 371 -9.79 9.18 22.67
CA ILE A 371 -9.31 8.74 21.36
C ILE A 371 -7.84 9.13 21.20
N HIS A 372 -7.00 8.16 20.80
CA HIS A 372 -5.59 8.39 20.47
C HIS A 372 -5.36 8.19 18.98
N GLY A 373 -4.57 9.09 18.37
CA GLY A 373 -4.24 9.00 16.95
C GLY A 373 -2.84 9.53 16.62
N PRO A 374 -2.31 9.20 15.44
CA PRO A 374 -1.14 9.91 14.90
C PRO A 374 -1.57 11.29 14.39
N ASN A 375 -0.58 12.17 14.13
CA ASN A 375 -0.82 13.49 13.54
C ASN A 375 0.08 13.76 12.31
N ASP A 376 0.79 12.73 11.83
CA ASP A 376 1.73 12.83 10.70
C ASP A 376 1.79 11.53 9.87
N ARG A 377 0.75 10.68 9.92
CA ARG A 377 0.76 9.37 9.27
C ARG A 377 -0.25 9.23 8.13
N TYR A 378 -1.50 9.58 8.37
CA TYR A 378 -2.59 9.47 7.41
C TYR A 378 -3.07 10.85 6.98
N ILE A 379 -3.84 10.92 5.89
CA ILE A 379 -4.43 12.18 5.44
C ILE A 379 -5.42 12.66 6.53
N ASN A 380 -5.22 13.86 7.04
CA ASN A 380 -6.06 14.53 8.04
C ASN A 380 -6.28 13.74 9.35
N ASP A 381 -5.36 12.89 9.76
CA ASP A 381 -5.53 11.97 10.90
C ASP A 381 -5.88 12.67 12.22
N ALA A 382 -5.24 13.78 12.56
CA ALA A 382 -5.56 14.56 13.74
C ALA A 382 -6.98 15.15 13.66
N LYS A 383 -7.35 15.73 12.52
CA LYS A 383 -8.70 16.31 12.30
C LYS A 383 -9.80 15.25 12.37
N ILE A 384 -9.54 14.02 11.91
CA ILE A 384 -10.48 12.90 12.04
C ILE A 384 -10.69 12.56 13.51
N CYS A 385 -9.62 12.50 14.32
CA CYS A 385 -9.74 12.25 15.77
C CYS A 385 -10.56 13.34 16.45
N GLU A 386 -10.34 14.61 16.10
CA GLU A 386 -11.09 15.76 16.63
C GLU A 386 -12.57 15.68 16.28
N ALA A 387 -12.90 15.39 15.02
CA ALA A 387 -14.29 15.24 14.57
C ALA A 387 -15.02 14.09 15.31
N ILE A 388 -14.36 12.94 15.47
CA ILE A 388 -14.91 11.80 16.21
C ILE A 388 -15.12 12.17 17.69
N GLY A 389 -14.13 12.82 18.32
CA GLY A 389 -14.24 13.29 19.70
C GLY A 389 -15.43 14.22 19.92
N GLN A 390 -15.66 15.15 19.01
CA GLN A 390 -16.82 16.04 19.02
C GLN A 390 -18.14 15.28 18.83
N MET A 391 -18.21 14.38 17.85
CA MET A 391 -19.43 13.59 17.58
C MET A 391 -19.84 12.74 18.78
N LEU A 392 -18.91 12.05 19.42
CA LEU A 392 -19.19 11.21 20.58
C LEU A 392 -19.56 12.05 21.81
N SER A 393 -18.86 13.16 22.05
CA SER A 393 -19.12 14.06 23.17
C SER A 393 -20.53 14.68 23.08
N ALA A 394 -20.95 15.10 21.88
CA ALA A 394 -22.29 15.63 21.63
C ALA A 394 -23.42 14.63 21.93
N GLN A 395 -23.09 13.32 21.98
CA GLN A 395 -24.05 12.24 22.20
C GLN A 395 -23.90 11.55 23.55
N GLY A 396 -23.25 12.20 24.50
CA GLY A 396 -23.19 11.76 25.89
C GLY A 396 -22.03 10.84 26.25
N ILE A 397 -21.03 10.70 25.33
CA ILE A 397 -19.76 10.05 25.60
C ILE A 397 -18.64 11.11 25.55
N PRO A 398 -18.37 11.86 26.66
CA PRO A 398 -17.31 12.85 26.70
C PRO A 398 -15.99 12.25 26.25
N THR A 399 -15.44 12.73 25.12
CA THR A 399 -14.27 12.12 24.48
C THR A 399 -13.12 13.12 24.40
N LYS A 400 -12.02 12.81 25.10
CA LYS A 400 -10.76 13.54 24.98
C LYS A 400 -10.02 13.09 23.72
N VAL A 401 -9.33 14.04 23.08
CA VAL A 401 -8.52 13.76 21.88
C VAL A 401 -7.04 13.95 22.22
N VAL A 402 -6.24 12.93 21.94
CA VAL A 402 -4.79 12.97 22.13
C VAL A 402 -4.11 12.47 20.87
N THR A 403 -3.44 13.37 20.15
CA THR A 403 -2.65 13.01 18.97
C THR A 403 -1.16 13.19 19.21
N MET A 404 -0.36 12.43 18.49
CA MET A 404 1.11 12.46 18.63
C MET A 404 1.82 11.99 17.35
N PRO A 405 3.12 12.33 17.17
CA PRO A 405 3.89 11.84 16.04
C PRO A 405 3.87 10.30 15.93
N LYS A 406 3.78 9.78 14.70
CA LYS A 406 3.61 8.34 14.40
C LYS A 406 4.60 7.43 15.11
N ASN A 407 5.87 7.84 15.26
CA ASN A 407 6.89 7.02 15.89
C ASN A 407 6.61 6.78 17.39
N VAL A 408 6.13 7.81 18.09
CA VAL A 408 5.68 7.73 19.49
C VAL A 408 4.37 6.95 19.56
N TYR A 409 3.41 7.30 18.71
CA TYR A 409 2.09 6.70 18.64
C TYR A 409 2.15 5.17 18.48
N PHE A 410 2.81 4.67 17.42
CA PHE A 410 2.83 3.22 17.15
C PHE A 410 3.61 2.43 18.19
N LYS A 411 4.65 2.99 18.79
CA LYS A 411 5.36 2.36 19.88
C LYS A 411 4.42 2.12 21.08
N ARG A 412 3.67 3.14 21.50
CA ARG A 412 2.70 3.08 22.60
C ARG A 412 1.48 2.22 22.25
N ALA A 413 0.91 2.39 21.08
CA ALA A 413 -0.25 1.63 20.62
C ALA A 413 -0.01 0.13 20.45
N SER A 414 1.25 -0.30 20.24
CA SER A 414 1.59 -1.71 20.01
C SER A 414 2.26 -2.37 21.22
N LYS A 415 3.21 -1.67 21.85
CA LYS A 415 4.02 -2.17 22.96
C LYS A 415 4.27 -1.02 23.94
N GLY A 416 3.25 -0.63 24.69
CA GLY A 416 3.40 0.33 25.80
C GLY A 416 4.35 -0.18 26.89
N ALA A 417 4.42 0.53 28.01
CA ALA A 417 5.38 0.28 29.08
C ALA A 417 5.43 -1.17 29.60
N LYS A 418 4.32 -1.91 29.49
CA LYS A 418 4.21 -3.32 29.93
C LYS A 418 4.24 -4.33 28.76
N GLY A 419 4.69 -3.94 27.57
CA GLY A 419 4.71 -4.81 26.39
C GLY A 419 3.32 -5.09 25.77
N LEU A 420 2.26 -4.43 26.25
CA LEU A 420 0.88 -4.53 25.79
C LEU A 420 0.46 -3.24 25.09
N PRO A 421 -0.55 -3.27 24.18
CA PRO A 421 -1.18 -2.06 23.66
C PRO A 421 -1.59 -1.14 24.81
N GLU A 422 -1.19 0.14 24.76
CA GLU A 422 -1.41 1.06 25.88
C GLU A 422 -2.82 1.68 25.85
N PHE A 423 -3.33 1.99 24.66
CA PHE A 423 -4.53 2.81 24.50
C PHE A 423 -5.82 2.00 24.44
N SER A 424 -6.92 2.62 24.84
CA SER A 424 -8.25 2.01 24.86
C SER A 424 -9.04 2.21 23.57
N PHE A 425 -8.84 3.35 22.89
CA PHE A 425 -9.54 3.72 21.67
C PHE A 425 -8.59 4.46 20.73
N VAL A 426 -8.38 3.91 19.54
CA VAL A 426 -7.30 4.36 18.66
C VAL A 426 -7.74 4.48 17.20
N LEU A 427 -7.24 5.52 16.51
CA LEU A 427 -7.34 5.68 15.06
C LEU A 427 -6.13 5.04 14.37
N VAL A 428 -6.38 4.13 13.44
CA VAL A 428 -5.34 3.44 12.68
C VAL A 428 -5.77 3.29 11.21
N GLY A 429 -4.80 3.07 10.32
CA GLY A 429 -5.05 2.69 8.93
C GLY A 429 -4.29 1.42 8.56
N TRP A 430 -4.88 0.62 7.69
CA TRP A 430 -4.28 -0.60 7.15
C TRP A 430 -4.43 -0.66 5.64
N GLY A 431 -3.32 -0.75 4.91
CA GLY A 431 -3.30 -1.10 3.49
C GLY A 431 -2.99 -2.59 3.34
N SER A 432 -3.80 -3.31 2.59
CA SER A 432 -3.59 -4.75 2.39
C SER A 432 -2.42 -5.02 1.45
N GLY A 433 -1.33 -5.58 1.97
CA GLY A 433 -0.18 -5.97 1.15
C GLY A 433 -0.47 -7.13 0.20
N THR A 434 -1.49 -7.94 0.50
CA THR A 434 -1.92 -9.08 -0.32
C THR A 434 -3.00 -8.72 -1.35
N GLY A 435 -3.55 -7.49 -1.32
CA GLY A 435 -4.66 -7.11 -2.20
C GLY A 435 -5.98 -7.85 -1.89
N GLU A 436 -6.09 -8.48 -0.70
CA GLU A 436 -7.26 -9.24 -0.27
C GLU A 436 -7.45 -9.19 1.26
N PRO A 437 -8.59 -9.64 1.84
CA PRO A 437 -8.86 -9.53 3.27
C PRO A 437 -7.99 -10.39 4.18
N SER A 438 -7.26 -11.40 3.67
CA SER A 438 -6.49 -12.32 4.52
C SER A 438 -5.45 -11.60 5.39
N SER A 439 -4.72 -10.64 4.80
CA SER A 439 -3.71 -9.86 5.52
C SER A 439 -4.30 -9.05 6.69
N PRO A 440 -5.32 -8.19 6.47
CA PRO A 440 -5.94 -7.47 7.58
C PRO A 440 -6.71 -8.37 8.57
N LEU A 441 -7.41 -9.41 8.10
CA LEU A 441 -8.08 -10.38 8.99
C LEU A 441 -7.08 -11.04 9.93
N LYS A 442 -6.01 -11.62 9.38
CA LYS A 442 -4.94 -12.26 10.14
C LYS A 442 -4.27 -11.32 11.12
N SER A 443 -4.00 -10.07 10.69
CA SER A 443 -3.19 -9.14 11.49
C SER A 443 -3.99 -8.37 12.52
N LEU A 444 -5.25 -7.99 12.23
CA LEU A 444 -6.04 -7.06 13.02
C LEU A 444 -7.13 -7.73 13.84
N LEU A 445 -7.69 -8.84 13.37
CA LEU A 445 -8.93 -9.43 13.88
C LEU A 445 -8.78 -10.86 14.39
N ALA A 446 -7.75 -11.60 13.95
CA ALA A 446 -7.45 -12.90 14.54
C ALA A 446 -6.98 -12.75 16.00
N THR A 447 -7.28 -13.73 16.83
CA THR A 447 -6.78 -13.83 18.21
C THR A 447 -5.26 -13.72 18.23
N HIS A 448 -4.73 -12.90 19.13
CA HIS A 448 -3.29 -12.67 19.22
C HIS A 448 -2.53 -13.92 19.67
N ASP A 449 -1.78 -14.50 18.76
CA ASP A 449 -0.87 -15.63 19.00
C ASP A 449 0.47 -15.38 18.30
N LYS A 450 1.48 -15.02 19.09
CA LYS A 450 2.83 -14.72 18.58
C LYS A 450 3.49 -15.94 17.93
N SER A 451 3.21 -17.15 18.43
CA SER A 451 3.81 -18.40 17.91
C SER A 451 3.33 -18.69 16.48
N LYS A 452 2.08 -18.37 16.18
CA LYS A 452 1.45 -18.54 14.86
C LYS A 452 1.51 -17.29 13.99
N GLY A 453 2.04 -16.17 14.51
CA GLY A 453 2.05 -14.88 13.81
C GLY A 453 0.65 -14.31 13.55
N MET A 454 -0.32 -14.68 14.39
CA MET A 454 -1.71 -14.21 14.34
C MET A 454 -1.91 -12.98 15.22
N GLY A 455 -2.79 -12.08 14.82
CA GLY A 455 -3.16 -10.90 15.61
C GLY A 455 -2.00 -9.95 15.92
N ALA A 456 -0.95 -9.92 15.10
CA ALA A 456 0.26 -9.13 15.37
C ALA A 456 -0.01 -7.61 15.51
N SER A 457 -1.04 -7.11 14.86
CA SER A 457 -1.51 -5.72 14.93
C SER A 457 -2.91 -5.59 15.55
N ASN A 458 -3.41 -6.64 16.18
CA ASN A 458 -4.67 -6.64 16.91
C ASN A 458 -4.49 -5.90 18.26
N ARG A 459 -4.50 -4.59 18.19
CA ARG A 459 -4.29 -3.71 19.37
C ARG A 459 -5.44 -3.75 20.36
N GLY A 460 -6.66 -4.01 19.86
CA GLY A 460 -7.84 -4.17 20.68
C GLY A 460 -7.99 -5.55 21.33
N ARG A 461 -7.15 -6.52 20.92
CA ARG A 461 -7.23 -7.92 21.37
C ARG A 461 -8.60 -8.55 21.14
N HIS A 462 -9.27 -8.20 20.02
CA HIS A 462 -10.42 -8.97 19.55
C HIS A 462 -10.07 -10.47 19.53
N SER A 463 -11.00 -11.32 19.94
CA SER A 463 -10.80 -12.77 19.95
C SER A 463 -12.15 -13.45 19.75
N ASP A 464 -12.21 -14.29 18.72
CA ASP A 464 -13.37 -15.14 18.43
C ASP A 464 -12.88 -16.42 17.71
N PRO A 465 -13.07 -17.62 18.33
CA PRO A 465 -12.63 -18.89 17.74
C PRO A 465 -13.25 -19.20 16.38
N LYS A 466 -14.48 -18.71 16.09
CA LYS A 466 -15.13 -18.90 14.79
C LYS A 466 -14.46 -18.06 13.71
N VAL A 467 -14.11 -16.82 14.03
CA VAL A 467 -13.33 -15.94 13.15
C VAL A 467 -11.97 -16.56 12.87
N ASP A 468 -11.27 -17.04 13.91
CA ASP A 468 -9.96 -17.67 13.77
C ASP A 468 -10.02 -18.93 12.90
N GLY A 469 -11.07 -19.76 13.07
CA GLY A 469 -11.29 -20.95 12.25
C GLY A 469 -11.44 -20.61 10.76
N LEU A 470 -12.28 -19.62 10.43
CA LEU A 470 -12.51 -19.18 9.06
C LEU A 470 -11.23 -18.58 8.42
N ILE A 471 -10.46 -17.80 9.19
CA ILE A 471 -9.18 -17.25 8.73
C ILE A 471 -8.18 -18.38 8.45
N ASN A 472 -8.03 -19.33 9.37
CA ASN A 472 -7.10 -20.44 9.22
C ASN A 472 -7.47 -21.33 8.01
N GLU A 473 -8.77 -21.63 7.81
CA GLU A 473 -9.24 -22.37 6.66
C GLU A 473 -8.98 -21.62 5.35
N ALA A 474 -9.24 -20.30 5.31
CA ALA A 474 -8.94 -19.48 4.14
C ALA A 474 -7.44 -19.45 3.79
N LEU A 475 -6.58 -19.37 4.81
CA LEU A 475 -5.13 -19.38 4.64
C LEU A 475 -4.55 -20.73 4.20
N ALA A 476 -5.34 -21.81 4.26
CA ALA A 476 -4.97 -23.14 3.79
C ALA A 476 -5.71 -23.57 2.51
N THR A 477 -6.64 -22.77 1.98
CA THR A 477 -7.46 -23.10 0.83
C THR A 477 -6.88 -22.51 -0.45
N VAL A 478 -6.39 -23.36 -1.36
CA VAL A 478 -5.80 -22.95 -2.65
C VAL A 478 -6.89 -22.62 -3.70
N ASP A 479 -8.07 -23.21 -3.59
CA ASP A 479 -9.20 -22.85 -4.45
C ASP A 479 -9.72 -21.44 -4.15
N ASP A 480 -9.57 -20.55 -5.11
CA ASP A 480 -9.91 -19.13 -4.96
C ASP A 480 -11.40 -18.89 -4.71
N ALA A 481 -12.30 -19.69 -5.33
CA ALA A 481 -13.74 -19.50 -5.16
C ALA A 481 -14.19 -19.85 -3.73
N LYS A 482 -13.67 -20.95 -3.18
CA LYS A 482 -13.89 -21.35 -1.79
C LYS A 482 -13.24 -20.35 -0.83
N ARG A 483 -11.99 -19.98 -1.09
CA ARG A 483 -11.21 -19.03 -0.27
C ARG A 483 -11.87 -17.67 -0.18
N GLY A 484 -12.35 -17.13 -1.29
CA GLY A 484 -13.06 -15.85 -1.32
C GLY A 484 -14.33 -15.85 -0.45
N LYS A 485 -15.09 -16.95 -0.45
CA LYS A 485 -16.29 -17.12 0.43
C LYS A 485 -15.90 -17.15 1.91
N LEU A 486 -14.81 -17.85 2.26
CA LEU A 486 -14.32 -17.93 3.65
C LEU A 486 -13.87 -16.56 4.16
N LEU A 487 -13.13 -15.80 3.35
CA LEU A 487 -12.67 -14.44 3.68
C LEU A 487 -13.85 -13.47 3.87
N ALA A 488 -14.85 -13.54 2.99
CA ALA A 488 -16.06 -12.73 3.11
C ALA A 488 -16.81 -13.05 4.41
N LYS A 489 -17.01 -14.35 4.73
CA LYS A 489 -17.68 -14.80 5.94
C LYS A 489 -16.91 -14.42 7.22
N ALA A 490 -15.58 -14.56 7.21
CA ALA A 490 -14.74 -14.10 8.33
C ALA A 490 -14.89 -12.60 8.57
N THR A 491 -14.95 -11.80 7.49
CA THR A 491 -15.14 -10.35 7.58
C THR A 491 -16.55 -9.99 8.10
N GLU A 492 -17.60 -10.70 7.63
CA GLU A 492 -18.98 -10.53 8.11
C GLU A 492 -19.09 -10.76 9.61
N LEU A 493 -18.49 -11.85 10.11
CA LEU A 493 -18.50 -12.16 11.54
C LEU A 493 -17.66 -11.17 12.35
N ALA A 494 -16.41 -10.94 11.95
CA ALA A 494 -15.47 -10.12 12.73
C ALA A 494 -15.86 -8.63 12.79
N ILE A 495 -16.42 -8.07 11.73
CA ILE A 495 -16.79 -6.65 11.63
C ILE A 495 -18.30 -6.46 11.78
N GLY A 496 -19.10 -7.24 11.04
CA GLY A 496 -20.55 -7.07 11.03
C GLY A 496 -21.20 -7.44 12.37
N GLU A 497 -20.87 -8.61 12.90
CA GLU A 497 -21.48 -9.11 14.15
C GLU A 497 -20.67 -8.67 15.39
N ASN A 498 -19.36 -8.96 15.40
CA ASN A 498 -18.52 -8.75 16.57
C ASN A 498 -18.07 -7.29 16.76
N GLN A 499 -18.19 -6.42 15.75
CA GLN A 499 -17.65 -5.05 15.81
C GLN A 499 -16.18 -5.03 16.29
N GLY A 500 -15.37 -5.96 15.77
CA GLY A 500 -13.96 -6.10 16.18
C GLY A 500 -13.12 -4.86 15.91
N ILE A 501 -13.45 -4.13 14.83
CA ILE A 501 -13.00 -2.77 14.51
C ILE A 501 -14.18 -1.95 13.99
N ILE A 502 -14.05 -0.63 13.97
CA ILE A 502 -15.00 0.29 13.32
C ILE A 502 -14.35 0.89 12.07
N PRO A 503 -14.65 0.41 10.84
CA PRO A 503 -14.19 1.05 9.62
C PRO A 503 -14.79 2.45 9.49
N LEU A 504 -13.99 3.43 9.04
CA LEU A 504 -14.41 4.82 8.85
C LEU A 504 -14.52 5.16 7.36
N HIS A 505 -13.39 5.12 6.67
CA HIS A 505 -13.34 5.41 5.23
C HIS A 505 -12.17 4.70 4.55
N TYR A 506 -12.27 4.51 3.23
CA TYR A 506 -11.14 4.17 2.38
C TYR A 506 -10.45 5.45 1.96
N GLN A 507 -9.11 5.45 2.06
CA GLN A 507 -8.29 6.58 1.65
C GLN A 507 -8.35 6.75 0.14
N VAL A 508 -8.45 7.98 -0.33
CA VAL A 508 -8.27 8.35 -1.74
C VAL A 508 -6.99 9.16 -1.82
N ASN A 509 -6.09 8.77 -2.73
CA ASN A 509 -4.87 9.52 -2.99
C ASN A 509 -5.03 10.36 -4.24
N THR A 510 -4.42 11.54 -4.24
CA THR A 510 -4.47 12.48 -5.36
C THR A 510 -3.07 12.85 -5.79
N TRP A 511 -2.85 12.79 -7.10
CA TRP A 511 -1.67 13.26 -7.82
C TRP A 511 -2.06 14.46 -8.67
N ALA A 512 -1.12 15.37 -8.87
CA ALA A 512 -1.30 16.49 -9.78
C ALA A 512 -0.18 16.52 -10.80
N THR A 513 -0.51 16.88 -12.03
CA THR A 513 0.43 17.03 -13.14
C THR A 513 0.24 18.37 -13.81
N ARG A 514 1.24 18.87 -14.54
CA ARG A 514 1.02 19.92 -15.53
C ARG A 514 0.04 19.45 -16.60
N LYS A 515 -0.62 20.39 -17.26
CA LYS A 515 -1.54 20.11 -18.38
C LYS A 515 -0.84 19.31 -19.49
N GLY A 516 -1.54 18.36 -20.09
CA GLY A 516 -0.99 17.45 -21.10
C GLY A 516 -0.39 16.16 -20.52
N LEU A 517 -0.37 16.03 -19.19
CA LEU A 517 -0.02 14.79 -18.49
C LEU A 517 -1.16 14.33 -17.59
N LYS A 518 -1.20 13.03 -17.29
CA LYS A 518 -2.04 12.44 -16.25
C LYS A 518 -1.28 11.34 -15.54
N PHE A 519 -1.68 11.03 -14.32
CA PHE A 519 -1.21 9.86 -13.57
C PHE A 519 -2.25 8.73 -13.65
N ASN A 520 -1.82 7.48 -13.75
CA ASN A 520 -2.68 6.30 -13.60
C ASN A 520 -2.73 5.93 -12.10
N PRO A 521 -3.82 6.29 -11.38
CA PRO A 521 -3.88 6.11 -9.93
C PRO A 521 -3.73 4.65 -9.53
N ARG A 522 -2.97 4.42 -8.45
CA ARG A 522 -2.68 3.10 -7.93
C ARG A 522 -3.33 2.87 -6.57
N ALA A 523 -3.98 1.72 -6.42
CA ALA A 523 -4.60 1.32 -5.14
C ALA A 523 -3.55 0.97 -4.06
N ASP A 524 -2.32 0.62 -4.46
CA ASP A 524 -1.19 0.40 -3.55
C ASP A 524 -0.47 1.70 -3.11
N GLU A 525 -0.99 2.87 -3.49
CA GLU A 525 -0.48 4.21 -3.15
C GLU A 525 0.91 4.52 -3.72
N ARG A 526 1.47 3.67 -4.58
CA ARG A 526 2.81 3.89 -5.15
C ARG A 526 2.79 5.00 -6.18
N THR A 527 3.83 5.83 -6.16
CA THR A 527 4.12 6.82 -7.19
C THR A 527 5.29 6.34 -8.02
N THR A 528 5.01 5.87 -9.23
CA THR A 528 6.02 5.39 -10.19
C THR A 528 6.07 6.33 -11.38
N GLY A 529 7.24 6.50 -11.98
CA GLY A 529 7.42 7.44 -13.10
C GLY A 529 6.69 7.01 -14.36
N HIS A 530 6.61 5.69 -14.61
CA HIS A 530 5.92 5.13 -15.77
C HIS A 530 4.39 5.22 -15.73
N ASP A 531 3.81 5.47 -14.54
CA ASP A 531 2.36 5.71 -14.41
C ASP A 531 1.96 7.16 -14.74
N TYR A 532 2.94 8.08 -14.90
CA TYR A 532 2.71 9.39 -15.49
C TYR A 532 2.80 9.28 -17.01
N ILE A 533 1.73 9.58 -17.68
CA ILE A 533 1.64 9.42 -19.15
C ILE A 533 1.19 10.71 -19.83
N PRO A 534 1.68 11.00 -21.04
CA PRO A 534 1.14 12.06 -21.88
C PRO A 534 -0.35 11.83 -22.19
N VAL A 535 -1.12 12.91 -22.19
CA VAL A 535 -2.51 12.91 -22.67
C VAL A 535 -2.47 13.40 -24.11
N LYS A 536 -2.92 12.55 -25.04
CA LYS A 536 -3.04 12.90 -26.46
C LYS A 536 -4.16 13.88 -26.69
#